data_e8942cbbb6171b279af887a5f8af984d
#
_entry.id   e8942cbbb6171b279af887a5f8af984d
#
_cell.length_a   1.000
_cell.length_b   1.000
_cell.length_c   1.000
_cell.angle_alpha   90.00
_cell.angle_beta   90.00
_cell.angle_gamma   90.00
#
_symmetry.space_group_name_H-M   'P 1'
#
loop_
_entity.id
_entity.type
_entity.pdbx_description
1 polymer ?
#
loop_
_entity_poly.entity_id
_entity_poly.type
_entity_poly.pdbx_seq_one_letter_code
_entity_poly.pdbx_strand_id
1 'polypeptide(L)'
;MEVKKVLVSAFLLTTCLMSGQAQRRNEIQVPDLDGYTTLKCDFHMHSVFSDGLVWPTVRVDEAYRDGLDAISLTEHIEYRPHKQDVVSDHNRSFDLCREQAEKLGILLIKGSEITRAMAPGHFNAIFLSDSNPLEQKDYKDAFREAKKQGAFMFWNHPGWDSQQPDTTKWWPEHTALYQEGCMHGIEVANGHLYMPEAIQWCLDKNLTMIGTSDIHQ
;
A
#
# COMPACT_ATOMS: atom_id res chain seq x y z
N MET A 1 55.38 15.68 -60.55
CA MET A 1 54.18 16.36 -60.09
C MET A 1 53.33 15.32 -59.36
N GLU A 2 53.49 15.22 -58.01
CA GLU A 2 52.77 14.22 -57.18
C GLU A 2 51.47 14.79 -56.69
N VAL A 3 50.37 14.08 -57.01
CA VAL A 3 49.03 14.41 -56.52
C VAL A 3 48.83 13.74 -55.14
N LYS A 4 48.84 14.54 -54.09
CA LYS A 4 48.48 14.08 -52.77
C LYS A 4 46.99 13.80 -52.70
N LYS A 5 46.64 12.53 -52.47
CA LYS A 5 45.27 12.13 -52.13
C LYS A 5 44.96 12.51 -50.69
N VAL A 6 44.01 13.42 -50.51
CA VAL A 6 43.46 13.74 -49.18
C VAL A 6 42.30 12.78 -48.90
N LEU A 7 42.52 11.89 -47.93
CA LEU A 7 41.44 11.06 -47.37
C LEU A 7 40.64 11.91 -46.41
N VAL A 8 39.39 12.20 -46.74
CA VAL A 8 38.42 12.77 -45.81
C VAL A 8 37.73 11.61 -45.10
N SER A 9 38.13 11.35 -43.87
CA SER A 9 37.41 10.42 -42.98
C SER A 9 36.14 11.09 -42.47
N ALA A 10 35.00 10.70 -43.01
CA ALA A 10 33.70 11.08 -42.47
C ALA A 10 33.44 10.28 -41.18
N PHE A 11 33.56 10.93 -40.03
CA PHE A 11 33.15 10.37 -38.74
C PHE A 11 31.61 10.44 -38.68
N LEU A 12 30.93 9.31 -38.91
CA LEU A 12 29.51 9.20 -38.66
C LEU A 12 29.31 9.14 -37.14
N LEU A 13 28.91 10.26 -36.53
CA LEU A 13 28.42 10.32 -35.15
C LEU A 13 27.03 9.70 -35.14
N THR A 14 26.92 8.41 -34.85
CA THR A 14 25.65 7.75 -34.52
C THR A 14 25.24 8.23 -33.15
N THR A 15 24.45 9.29 -33.06
CA THR A 15 23.72 9.63 -31.83
C THR A 15 22.67 8.55 -31.61
N CYS A 16 23.01 7.60 -30.70
CA CYS A 16 22.02 6.69 -30.17
C CYS A 16 21.03 7.52 -29.35
N LEU A 17 19.92 7.92 -29.96
CA LEU A 17 18.77 8.43 -29.26
C LEU A 17 18.24 7.25 -28.41
N MET A 18 18.70 7.17 -27.15
CA MET A 18 18.02 6.39 -26.12
C MET A 18 16.66 7.05 -25.95
N SER A 19 15.70 6.64 -26.74
CA SER A 19 14.30 6.87 -26.46
C SER A 19 14.01 6.08 -25.17
N GLY A 20 14.17 6.75 -24.02
CA GLY A 20 13.61 6.23 -22.77
C GLY A 20 12.13 6.02 -23.06
N GLN A 21 11.70 4.77 -23.11
CA GLN A 21 10.27 4.48 -23.18
C GLN A 21 9.67 5.08 -21.91
N ALA A 22 8.94 6.19 -22.06
CA ALA A 22 8.17 6.73 -20.97
C ALA A 22 7.24 5.60 -20.47
N GLN A 23 7.32 5.32 -19.19
CA GLN A 23 6.51 4.28 -18.58
C GLN A 23 5.04 4.60 -18.85
N ARG A 24 4.35 3.72 -19.58
CA ARG A 24 2.97 3.97 -19.98
C ARG A 24 2.05 3.71 -18.80
N ARG A 25 1.27 4.72 -18.43
CA ARG A 25 0.20 4.60 -17.43
C ARG A 25 -1.05 4.00 -18.07
N ASN A 26 -1.69 3.06 -17.42
CA ASN A 26 -3.02 2.59 -17.80
C ASN A 26 -4.06 3.64 -17.42
N GLU A 27 -5.08 3.79 -18.25
CA GLU A 27 -6.22 4.66 -17.98
C GLU A 27 -7.38 3.82 -17.46
N ILE A 28 -7.70 3.98 -16.18
CA ILE A 28 -8.90 3.40 -15.57
C ILE A 28 -9.94 4.53 -15.51
N GLN A 29 -11.02 4.39 -16.28
CA GLN A 29 -12.09 5.37 -16.30
C GLN A 29 -13.17 4.96 -15.28
N VAL A 30 -13.29 5.74 -14.21
CA VAL A 30 -14.37 5.64 -13.23
C VAL A 30 -15.07 7.01 -13.21
N PRO A 31 -16.40 7.07 -13.32
CA PRO A 31 -17.10 8.36 -13.30
C PRO A 31 -16.95 9.05 -11.95
N ASP A 32 -16.83 10.36 -11.99
CA ASP A 32 -16.89 11.20 -10.80
C ASP A 32 -18.30 11.22 -10.23
N LEU A 33 -18.40 11.38 -8.92
CA LEU A 33 -19.64 11.70 -8.23
C LEU A 33 -19.82 13.22 -8.18
N ASP A 34 -21.07 13.66 -8.10
CA ASP A 34 -21.39 15.09 -8.07
C ASP A 34 -20.67 15.80 -6.90
N GLY A 35 -19.76 16.73 -7.23
CA GLY A 35 -18.94 17.44 -6.26
C GLY A 35 -17.69 16.70 -5.75
N TYR A 36 -17.38 15.49 -6.27
CA TYR A 36 -16.22 14.69 -5.86
C TYR A 36 -15.46 14.16 -7.07
N THR A 37 -14.12 14.20 -6.98
CA THR A 37 -13.24 13.52 -7.93
C THR A 37 -12.99 12.09 -7.46
N THR A 38 -13.22 11.12 -8.34
CA THR A 38 -12.97 9.71 -8.06
C THR A 38 -11.49 9.39 -8.18
N LEU A 39 -10.88 8.89 -7.11
CA LEU A 39 -9.50 8.40 -7.08
C LEU A 39 -9.48 6.86 -7.05
N LYS A 40 -8.56 6.28 -7.82
CA LYS A 40 -8.27 4.85 -7.82
C LYS A 40 -7.13 4.62 -6.82
N CYS A 41 -7.40 3.84 -5.78
CA CYS A 41 -6.50 3.71 -4.64
C CYS A 41 -6.21 2.24 -4.33
N ASP A 42 -5.00 1.99 -3.81
CA ASP A 42 -4.68 0.75 -3.13
C ASP A 42 -3.95 1.08 -1.81
N PHE A 43 -4.55 0.67 -0.70
CA PHE A 43 -4.08 1.00 0.65
C PHE A 43 -3.62 -0.22 1.44
N HIS A 44 -3.27 -1.32 0.73
CA HIS A 44 -2.71 -2.52 1.33
C HIS A 44 -1.69 -3.15 0.39
N MET A 45 -0.42 -2.88 0.66
CA MET A 45 0.69 -3.43 -0.12
C MET A 45 1.97 -3.48 0.70
N HIS A 46 2.82 -4.47 0.37
CA HIS A 46 4.04 -4.80 1.10
C HIS A 46 5.29 -4.70 0.23
N SER A 47 6.42 -4.44 0.87
CA SER A 47 7.74 -4.46 0.27
C SER A 47 8.72 -5.26 1.12
N VAL A 48 10.01 -5.25 0.77
CA VAL A 48 11.06 -5.91 1.57
C VAL A 48 11.23 -5.34 2.98
N PHE A 49 10.52 -4.26 3.32
CA PHE A 49 10.50 -3.71 4.68
C PHE A 49 9.60 -4.50 5.64
N SER A 50 8.72 -5.35 5.10
CA SER A 50 8.07 -6.44 5.82
C SER A 50 8.35 -7.76 5.10
N ASP A 51 7.40 -8.38 4.45
CA ASP A 51 7.51 -9.68 3.82
C ASP A 51 7.24 -9.66 2.30
N GLY A 52 7.09 -8.49 1.72
CA GLY A 52 7.06 -8.33 0.27
C GLY A 52 8.43 -8.60 -0.37
N LEU A 53 8.43 -8.88 -1.67
CA LEU A 53 9.62 -9.33 -2.41
C LEU A 53 10.28 -8.21 -3.24
N VAL A 54 9.73 -7.00 -3.27
CA VAL A 54 10.25 -5.90 -4.08
C VAL A 54 10.63 -4.69 -3.23
N TRP A 55 11.49 -3.85 -3.81
CA TRP A 55 11.88 -2.59 -3.17
C TRP A 55 10.70 -1.60 -3.17
N PRO A 56 10.53 -0.75 -2.14
CA PRO A 56 9.37 0.14 -2.01
C PRO A 56 9.05 0.97 -3.25
N THR A 57 10.06 1.52 -3.93
CA THR A 57 9.85 2.34 -5.12
C THR A 57 9.26 1.57 -6.31
N VAL A 58 9.40 0.23 -6.34
CA VAL A 58 8.76 -0.63 -7.35
C VAL A 58 7.24 -0.56 -7.20
N ARG A 59 6.71 -0.49 -5.96
CA ARG A 59 5.26 -0.33 -5.71
C ARG A 59 4.72 0.98 -6.30
N VAL A 60 5.50 2.04 -6.25
CA VAL A 60 5.14 3.33 -6.87
C VAL A 60 5.09 3.21 -8.39
N ASP A 61 6.06 2.53 -9.00
CA ASP A 61 6.09 2.28 -10.44
C ASP A 61 4.93 1.39 -10.90
N GLU A 62 4.59 0.36 -10.14
CA GLU A 62 3.45 -0.51 -10.38
C GLU A 62 2.14 0.28 -10.31
N ALA A 63 1.93 1.03 -9.23
CA ALA A 63 0.76 1.88 -9.05
C ALA A 63 0.56 2.86 -10.22
N TYR A 64 1.65 3.50 -10.68
CA TYR A 64 1.60 4.38 -11.83
C TYR A 64 1.21 3.63 -13.12
N ARG A 65 1.84 2.47 -13.39
CA ARG A 65 1.52 1.66 -14.57
C ARG A 65 0.09 1.17 -14.57
N ASP A 66 -0.41 0.77 -13.40
CA ASP A 66 -1.77 0.23 -13.24
C ASP A 66 -2.83 1.32 -13.21
N GLY A 67 -2.45 2.59 -13.19
CA GLY A 67 -3.37 3.72 -13.29
C GLY A 67 -3.96 4.16 -11.95
N LEU A 68 -3.33 3.78 -10.84
CA LEU A 68 -3.74 4.24 -9.51
C LEU A 68 -3.37 5.72 -9.30
N ASP A 69 -4.16 6.41 -8.50
CA ASP A 69 -3.96 7.80 -8.12
C ASP A 69 -3.36 7.96 -6.73
N ALA A 70 -3.66 7.02 -5.81
CA ALA A 70 -3.16 7.02 -4.44
C ALA A 70 -2.80 5.61 -3.95
N ILE A 71 -1.74 5.53 -3.15
CA ILE A 71 -1.30 4.28 -2.52
C ILE A 71 -0.86 4.49 -1.08
N SER A 72 -0.88 3.41 -0.30
CA SER A 72 -0.21 3.33 1.00
C SER A 72 0.59 2.03 1.08
N LEU A 73 1.90 2.14 1.31
CA LEU A 73 2.68 0.99 1.73
C LEU A 73 2.36 0.73 3.20
N THR A 74 1.83 -0.45 3.49
CA THR A 74 1.34 -0.85 4.80
C THR A 74 2.14 -2.01 5.34
N GLU A 75 3.45 -1.79 5.49
CA GLU A 75 4.37 -2.78 6.03
C GLU A 75 3.90 -3.29 7.40
N HIS A 76 4.07 -4.59 7.62
CA HIS A 76 3.80 -5.20 8.92
C HIS A 76 4.61 -4.56 10.04
N ILE A 77 3.98 -4.22 11.14
CA ILE A 77 4.67 -3.75 12.35
C ILE A 77 5.39 -4.91 13.03
N GLU A 78 4.73 -6.05 13.22
CA GLU A 78 5.23 -7.16 14.02
C GLU A 78 5.93 -8.26 13.21
N TYR A 79 5.64 -8.38 11.91
CA TYR A 79 6.20 -9.42 11.04
C TYR A 79 7.17 -8.84 10.02
N ARG A 80 8.46 -8.99 10.26
CA ARG A 80 9.53 -8.44 9.43
C ARG A 80 10.65 -9.46 9.22
N PRO A 81 10.48 -10.40 8.28
CA PRO A 81 11.46 -11.45 8.01
C PRO A 81 12.81 -10.89 7.55
N HIS A 82 12.85 -9.74 6.89
CA HIS A 82 14.07 -9.10 6.37
C HIS A 82 14.72 -8.08 7.32
N LYS A 83 14.30 -8.02 8.58
CA LYS A 83 14.77 -7.01 9.56
C LYS A 83 16.29 -7.01 9.85
N GLN A 84 17.02 -8.04 9.41
CA GLN A 84 18.48 -8.08 9.52
C GLN A 84 19.18 -7.38 8.35
N ASP A 85 18.48 -7.22 7.23
CA ASP A 85 19.03 -6.69 5.98
C ASP A 85 18.53 -5.28 5.69
N VAL A 86 17.37 -4.90 6.25
CA VAL A 86 16.79 -3.56 6.10
C VAL A 86 16.68 -2.86 7.45
N VAL A 87 16.70 -1.51 7.43
CA VAL A 87 16.59 -0.71 8.66
C VAL A 87 15.24 -0.94 9.35
N SER A 88 15.26 -0.87 10.69
CA SER A 88 14.08 -1.15 11.52
C SER A 88 13.14 0.04 11.70
N ASP A 89 13.28 1.10 10.93
CA ASP A 89 12.40 2.27 10.95
C ASP A 89 11.14 2.00 10.13
N HIS A 90 9.98 1.97 10.77
CA HIS A 90 8.68 1.72 10.12
C HIS A 90 8.24 2.85 9.17
N ASN A 91 8.88 4.02 9.19
CA ASN A 91 8.62 5.09 8.22
C ASN A 91 9.46 4.92 6.95
N ARG A 92 10.48 4.06 6.96
CA ARG A 92 11.52 4.10 5.93
C ARG A 92 11.02 3.75 4.52
N SER A 93 10.11 2.79 4.37
CA SER A 93 9.53 2.44 3.07
C SER A 93 8.79 3.64 2.45
N PHE A 94 7.99 4.35 3.27
CA PHE A 94 7.32 5.58 2.86
C PHE A 94 8.32 6.67 2.44
N ASP A 95 9.36 6.92 3.24
CA ASP A 95 10.35 7.98 2.96
C ASP A 95 11.13 7.72 1.67
N LEU A 96 11.42 6.45 1.36
CA LEU A 96 12.09 6.06 0.11
C LEU A 96 11.22 6.29 -1.13
N CYS A 97 9.89 6.23 -0.99
CA CYS A 97 8.96 6.38 -2.10
C CYS A 97 8.58 7.83 -2.41
N ARG A 98 8.77 8.77 -1.47
CA ARG A 98 8.26 10.14 -1.56
C ARG A 98 8.62 10.86 -2.87
N GLU A 99 9.90 10.91 -3.19
CA GLU A 99 10.39 11.63 -4.38
C GLU A 99 9.83 11.02 -5.68
N GLN A 100 9.79 9.70 -5.76
CA GLN A 100 9.28 8.99 -6.93
C GLN A 100 7.77 9.15 -7.08
N ALA A 101 7.03 9.05 -5.98
CA ALA A 101 5.59 9.25 -5.98
C ALA A 101 5.22 10.67 -6.43
N GLU A 102 5.90 11.68 -5.90
CA GLU A 102 5.74 13.07 -6.32
C GLU A 102 6.02 13.26 -7.82
N LYS A 103 7.13 12.70 -8.31
CA LYS A 103 7.52 12.76 -9.73
C LYS A 103 6.48 12.12 -10.66
N LEU A 104 5.83 11.04 -10.23
CA LEU A 104 4.82 10.31 -11.01
C LEU A 104 3.39 10.80 -10.76
N GLY A 105 3.19 11.76 -9.85
CA GLY A 105 1.87 12.28 -9.51
C GLY A 105 1.00 11.30 -8.73
N ILE A 106 1.62 10.37 -7.98
CA ILE A 106 0.93 9.43 -7.09
C ILE A 106 0.82 10.06 -5.70
N LEU A 107 -0.39 10.07 -5.13
CA LEU A 107 -0.61 10.47 -3.75
C LEU A 107 -0.13 9.35 -2.82
N LEU A 108 1.03 9.54 -2.20
CA LEU A 108 1.59 8.59 -1.27
C LEU A 108 1.09 8.88 0.15
N ILE A 109 0.34 7.93 0.72
CA ILE A 109 -0.24 8.02 2.06
C ILE A 109 0.59 7.15 3.00
N LYS A 110 0.98 7.71 4.16
CA LYS A 110 1.72 6.94 5.17
C LYS A 110 0.77 6.00 5.89
N GLY A 111 1.13 4.71 5.94
CA GLY A 111 0.37 3.67 6.63
C GLY A 111 1.27 2.57 7.16
N SER A 112 0.67 1.68 7.93
CA SER A 112 1.29 0.44 8.40
C SER A 112 0.22 -0.57 8.75
N GLU A 113 0.58 -1.84 8.75
CA GLU A 113 -0.29 -2.92 9.18
C GLU A 113 0.06 -3.37 10.61
N ILE A 114 -0.92 -3.22 11.51
CA ILE A 114 -0.90 -3.80 12.85
C ILE A 114 -1.23 -5.28 12.68
N THR A 115 -0.24 -6.15 12.83
CA THR A 115 -0.29 -7.57 12.46
C THR A 115 -0.43 -8.43 13.70
N ARG A 116 -1.64 -8.89 13.99
CA ARG A 116 -1.94 -9.70 15.19
C ARG A 116 -2.62 -11.01 14.80
N ALA A 117 -2.45 -12.01 15.66
CA ALA A 117 -3.28 -13.20 15.55
C ALA A 117 -4.77 -12.85 15.77
N MET A 118 -5.67 -13.66 15.22
CA MET A 118 -7.10 -13.57 15.48
C MET A 118 -7.41 -14.01 16.92
N ALA A 119 -8.16 -13.22 17.75
CA ALA A 119 -8.62 -11.88 17.42
C ALA A 119 -7.72 -10.81 18.04
N PRO A 120 -7.59 -9.59 17.47
CA PRO A 120 -8.47 -9.00 16.46
C PRO A 120 -8.07 -9.30 15.00
N GLY A 121 -6.90 -9.90 14.71
CA GLY A 121 -6.38 -10.06 13.38
C GLY A 121 -5.58 -8.86 12.88
N HIS A 122 -5.43 -8.73 11.57
CA HIS A 122 -4.66 -7.69 10.90
C HIS A 122 -5.50 -6.45 10.64
N PHE A 123 -4.90 -5.28 10.83
CA PHE A 123 -5.53 -4.00 10.58
C PHE A 123 -4.55 -3.02 9.93
N ASN A 124 -4.96 -2.39 8.86
CA ASN A 124 -4.23 -1.25 8.34
C ASN A 124 -4.64 0.04 9.06
N ALA A 125 -3.64 0.87 9.36
CA ALA A 125 -3.79 2.24 9.80
C ALA A 125 -3.14 3.15 8.76
N ILE A 126 -3.92 4.03 8.12
CA ILE A 126 -3.44 4.97 7.10
C ILE A 126 -3.64 6.41 7.56
N PHE A 127 -2.99 7.37 6.88
CA PHE A 127 -2.89 8.78 7.28
C PHE A 127 -2.09 9.00 8.57
N LEU A 128 -1.12 8.13 8.84
CA LEU A 128 -0.21 8.27 9.96
C LEU A 128 0.78 9.44 9.74
N SER A 129 1.17 10.09 10.81
CA SER A 129 2.33 11.00 10.83
C SER A 129 3.63 10.25 11.12
N ASP A 130 3.58 9.20 11.96
CA ASP A 130 4.69 8.35 12.37
C ASP A 130 4.21 6.93 12.62
N SER A 131 4.81 5.95 11.93
CA SER A 131 4.47 4.53 12.09
C SER A 131 5.18 3.86 13.27
N ASN A 132 6.33 4.38 13.73
CA ASN A 132 7.14 3.74 14.78
C ASN A 132 6.39 3.57 16.12
N PRO A 133 5.56 4.53 16.59
CA PRO A 133 4.81 4.36 17.83
C PRO A 133 3.79 3.21 17.82
N LEU A 134 3.47 2.63 16.65
CA LEU A 134 2.57 1.49 16.53
C LEU A 134 3.22 0.17 16.99
N GLU A 135 4.56 0.13 17.09
CA GLU A 135 5.27 -1.04 17.61
C GLU A 135 5.06 -1.16 19.14
N GLN A 136 3.94 -1.77 19.52
CA GLN A 136 3.50 -1.94 20.90
C GLN A 136 3.32 -3.41 21.24
N LYS A 137 3.54 -3.77 22.52
CA LYS A 137 3.33 -5.14 23.00
C LYS A 137 1.83 -5.51 22.99
N ASP A 138 0.99 -4.62 23.53
CA ASP A 138 -0.47 -4.78 23.52
C ASP A 138 -1.03 -4.14 22.24
N TYR A 139 -1.84 -4.89 21.50
CA TYR A 139 -2.47 -4.38 20.28
C TYR A 139 -3.35 -3.14 20.56
N LYS A 140 -4.00 -3.08 21.72
CA LYS A 140 -4.84 -1.92 22.11
C LYS A 140 -4.04 -0.63 22.18
N ASP A 141 -2.78 -0.70 22.61
CA ASP A 141 -1.91 0.47 22.65
C ASP A 141 -1.48 0.90 21.23
N ALA A 142 -1.25 -0.06 20.32
CA ALA A 142 -1.01 0.25 18.90
C ALA A 142 -2.22 0.98 18.29
N PHE A 143 -3.44 0.49 18.52
CA PHE A 143 -4.66 1.14 18.04
C PHE A 143 -4.88 2.53 18.66
N ARG A 144 -4.56 2.72 19.94
CA ARG A 144 -4.63 4.04 20.60
C ARG A 144 -3.64 5.03 20.00
N GLU A 145 -2.41 4.58 19.71
CA GLU A 145 -1.42 5.44 19.02
C GLU A 145 -1.86 5.81 17.61
N ALA A 146 -2.40 4.86 16.84
CA ALA A 146 -2.97 5.15 15.52
C ALA A 146 -4.13 6.16 15.60
N LYS A 147 -5.07 5.94 16.54
CA LYS A 147 -6.20 6.84 16.79
C LYS A 147 -5.75 8.24 17.20
N LYS A 148 -4.77 8.37 18.08
CA LYS A 148 -4.19 9.64 18.53
C LYS A 148 -3.63 10.45 17.36
N GLN A 149 -3.12 9.79 16.33
CA GLN A 149 -2.64 10.42 15.09
C GLN A 149 -3.78 10.75 14.11
N GLY A 150 -5.02 10.35 14.38
CA GLY A 150 -6.16 10.55 13.48
C GLY A 150 -6.19 9.57 12.32
N ALA A 151 -5.55 8.42 12.45
CA ALA A 151 -5.50 7.42 11.41
C ALA A 151 -6.89 6.87 11.06
N PHE A 152 -7.10 6.59 9.78
CA PHE A 152 -8.19 5.75 9.31
C PHE A 152 -7.75 4.29 9.44
N MET A 153 -8.47 3.49 10.21
CA MET A 153 -8.12 2.09 10.48
C MET A 153 -9.18 1.16 9.91
N PHE A 154 -8.75 0.09 9.26
CA PHE A 154 -9.66 -0.92 8.70
C PHE A 154 -9.13 -2.34 8.91
N TRP A 155 -10.07 -3.27 9.07
CA TRP A 155 -9.81 -4.68 9.28
C TRP A 155 -9.48 -5.35 7.94
N ASN A 156 -8.32 -6.01 7.88
CA ASN A 156 -7.80 -6.65 6.68
C ASN A 156 -8.35 -8.07 6.54
N HIS A 157 -8.64 -8.47 5.32
CA HIS A 157 -8.94 -9.84 4.86
C HIS A 157 -9.64 -10.74 5.91
N PRO A 158 -10.82 -10.35 6.45
CA PRO A 158 -11.49 -11.11 7.52
C PRO A 158 -11.78 -12.58 7.17
N GLY A 159 -11.87 -12.93 5.89
CA GLY A 159 -12.08 -14.28 5.40
C GLY A 159 -10.81 -15.07 5.10
N TRP A 160 -9.64 -14.61 5.56
CA TRP A 160 -8.39 -15.33 5.32
C TRP A 160 -8.29 -16.60 6.17
N ASP A 161 -8.22 -17.76 5.49
CA ASP A 161 -8.26 -19.09 6.09
C ASP A 161 -7.17 -19.32 7.15
N SER A 162 -6.00 -18.71 6.99
CA SER A 162 -4.92 -18.84 7.98
C SER A 162 -5.27 -18.25 9.35
N GLN A 163 -6.17 -17.27 9.40
CA GLN A 163 -6.65 -16.66 10.64
C GLN A 163 -8.03 -17.18 11.05
N GLN A 164 -8.90 -17.52 10.11
CA GLN A 164 -10.26 -18.00 10.37
C GLN A 164 -10.59 -19.23 9.49
N PRO A 165 -9.98 -20.41 9.80
CA PRO A 165 -10.07 -21.59 8.93
C PRO A 165 -11.47 -22.20 8.82
N ASP A 166 -12.30 -22.04 9.84
CA ASP A 166 -13.62 -22.67 9.88
C ASP A 166 -14.72 -21.79 9.28
N THR A 167 -14.73 -20.51 9.64
CA THR A 167 -15.74 -19.55 9.20
C THR A 167 -15.34 -18.13 9.60
N THR A 168 -15.63 -17.18 8.72
CA THR A 168 -15.43 -15.75 8.97
C THR A 168 -16.39 -15.26 10.05
N LYS A 169 -15.84 -14.75 11.17
CA LYS A 169 -16.61 -14.34 12.37
C LYS A 169 -16.28 -12.92 12.77
N TRP A 170 -17.28 -12.24 13.31
CA TRP A 170 -17.10 -11.01 14.07
C TRP A 170 -16.88 -11.36 15.56
N TRP A 171 -15.72 -10.98 16.10
CA TRP A 171 -15.31 -11.29 17.46
C TRP A 171 -15.63 -10.15 18.44
N PRO A 172 -15.66 -10.42 19.78
CA PRO A 172 -15.82 -9.37 20.78
C PRO A 172 -14.78 -8.25 20.68
N GLU A 173 -13.56 -8.57 20.29
CA GLU A 173 -12.46 -7.62 20.07
C GLU A 173 -12.80 -6.63 18.97
N HIS A 174 -13.44 -7.07 17.89
CA HIS A 174 -13.92 -6.18 16.81
C HIS A 174 -15.03 -5.25 17.33
N THR A 175 -15.93 -5.76 18.18
CA THR A 175 -16.95 -4.92 18.82
C THR A 175 -16.30 -3.84 19.68
N ALA A 176 -15.28 -4.19 20.48
CA ALA A 176 -14.56 -3.23 21.30
C ALA A 176 -13.86 -2.16 20.45
N LEU A 177 -13.10 -2.57 19.41
CA LEU A 177 -12.43 -1.63 18.51
C LEU A 177 -13.42 -0.70 17.78
N TYR A 178 -14.56 -1.23 17.35
CA TYR A 178 -15.62 -0.44 16.74
C TYR A 178 -16.20 0.59 17.72
N GLN A 179 -16.54 0.18 18.94
CA GLN A 179 -17.08 1.06 19.99
C GLN A 179 -16.06 2.11 20.46
N GLU A 180 -14.78 1.76 20.45
CA GLU A 180 -13.69 2.69 20.78
C GLU A 180 -13.39 3.66 19.62
N GLY A 181 -14.04 3.52 18.46
CA GLY A 181 -13.77 4.33 17.26
C GLY A 181 -12.36 4.07 16.69
N CYS A 182 -11.94 2.81 16.72
CA CYS A 182 -10.70 2.30 16.16
C CYS A 182 -10.92 1.39 14.95
N MET A 183 -12.14 1.34 14.41
CA MET A 183 -12.49 0.63 13.18
C MET A 183 -13.38 1.51 12.32
N HIS A 184 -12.90 1.89 11.15
CA HIS A 184 -13.58 2.80 10.22
C HIS A 184 -14.00 2.11 8.93
N GLY A 185 -13.39 0.95 8.63
CA GLY A 185 -13.66 0.17 7.43
C GLY A 185 -13.30 -1.30 7.60
N ILE A 186 -13.65 -2.09 6.60
CA ILE A 186 -13.30 -3.51 6.49
C ILE A 186 -12.99 -3.81 5.03
N GLU A 187 -12.00 -4.65 4.76
CA GLU A 187 -11.80 -5.21 3.44
C GLU A 187 -12.92 -6.17 3.08
N VAL A 188 -13.61 -5.85 1.99
CA VAL A 188 -14.63 -6.70 1.39
C VAL A 188 -14.08 -7.48 0.20
N ALA A 189 -12.94 -7.04 -0.32
CA ALA A 189 -12.13 -7.71 -1.32
C ALA A 189 -10.64 -7.46 -1.01
N ASN A 190 -9.81 -8.51 -1.12
CA ASN A 190 -8.37 -8.44 -0.90
C ASN A 190 -7.71 -9.41 -1.88
N GLY A 191 -6.98 -8.87 -2.86
CA GLY A 191 -6.44 -9.65 -3.97
C GLY A 191 -7.53 -10.48 -4.67
N HIS A 192 -7.49 -11.79 -4.49
CA HIS A 192 -8.47 -12.72 -5.04
C HIS A 192 -9.56 -13.16 -4.03
N LEU A 193 -9.45 -12.71 -2.79
CA LEU A 193 -10.44 -13.01 -1.75
C LEU A 193 -11.63 -12.06 -1.84
N TYR A 194 -12.82 -12.62 -1.65
CA TYR A 194 -14.08 -11.87 -1.56
C TYR A 194 -14.82 -12.26 -0.29
N MET A 195 -15.19 -11.29 0.52
CA MET A 195 -15.73 -11.47 1.86
C MET A 195 -17.15 -10.91 1.98
N PRO A 196 -18.20 -11.70 1.63
CA PRO A 196 -19.59 -11.23 1.67
C PRO A 196 -20.08 -10.88 3.08
N GLU A 197 -19.56 -11.56 4.12
CA GLU A 197 -19.87 -11.26 5.52
C GLU A 197 -19.39 -9.85 5.90
N ALA A 198 -18.22 -9.44 5.39
CA ALA A 198 -17.67 -8.11 5.63
C ALA A 198 -18.56 -7.01 5.02
N ILE A 199 -19.17 -7.26 3.86
CA ILE A 199 -20.15 -6.33 3.25
C ILE A 199 -21.31 -6.12 4.19
N GLN A 200 -21.89 -7.21 4.75
CA GLN A 200 -23.01 -7.10 5.65
C GLN A 200 -22.64 -6.31 6.93
N TRP A 201 -21.44 -6.57 7.50
CA TRP A 201 -20.98 -5.82 8.66
C TRP A 201 -20.76 -4.33 8.38
N CYS A 202 -20.26 -4.01 7.18
CA CYS A 202 -20.13 -2.61 6.75
C CYS A 202 -21.48 -1.91 6.67
N LEU A 203 -22.49 -2.56 6.08
CA LEU A 203 -23.85 -2.02 5.97
C LEU A 203 -24.50 -1.83 7.35
N ASP A 204 -24.40 -2.85 8.23
CA ASP A 204 -25.04 -2.83 9.55
C ASP A 204 -24.42 -1.80 10.51
N LYS A 205 -23.12 -1.51 10.33
CA LYS A 205 -22.34 -0.67 11.25
C LYS A 205 -21.91 0.67 10.65
N ASN A 206 -22.32 0.95 9.41
CA ASN A 206 -21.92 2.16 8.68
C ASN A 206 -20.39 2.31 8.61
N LEU A 207 -19.70 1.20 8.25
CA LEU A 207 -18.27 1.16 8.01
C LEU A 207 -17.96 1.27 6.51
N THR A 208 -16.80 1.80 6.19
CA THR A 208 -16.34 1.90 4.80
C THR A 208 -15.96 0.51 4.24
N MET A 209 -16.48 0.19 3.06
CA MET A 209 -16.04 -0.99 2.30
C MET A 209 -14.74 -0.68 1.60
N ILE A 210 -13.72 -1.52 1.78
CA ILE A 210 -12.38 -1.36 1.21
C ILE A 210 -12.09 -2.53 0.28
N GLY A 211 -11.53 -2.22 -0.90
CA GLY A 211 -10.92 -3.21 -1.79
C GLY A 211 -9.43 -2.91 -1.92
N THR A 212 -8.59 -3.93 -1.83
CA THR A 212 -7.13 -3.81 -1.84
C THR A 212 -6.49 -4.96 -2.60
N SER A 213 -5.19 -4.84 -2.89
CA SER A 213 -4.43 -5.93 -3.51
C SER A 213 -3.74 -6.85 -2.50
N ASP A 214 -3.25 -6.30 -1.40
CA ASP A 214 -2.37 -7.00 -0.45
C ASP A 214 -1.15 -7.62 -1.17
N ILE A 215 -0.60 -6.86 -2.11
CA ILE A 215 0.44 -7.36 -3.01
C ILE A 215 1.78 -7.51 -2.29
N HIS A 216 2.42 -8.68 -2.46
CA HIS A 216 3.73 -9.02 -1.88
C HIS A 216 4.80 -9.27 -2.94
N GLN A 217 4.41 -9.60 -4.20
CA GLN A 217 5.33 -9.99 -5.29
C GLN A 217 5.48 -8.91 -6.34
#